data_6172e35c29e182d9a505a98f994e8593
#
_entry.id   6172e35c29e182d9a505a98f994e8593
#
_cell.length_a   1.000
_cell.length_b   1.000
_cell.length_c   1.000
_cell.angle_alpha   90.00
_cell.angle_beta   90.00
_cell.angle_gamma   90.00
#
_symmetry.space_group_name_H-M   'P 1'
#
loop_
_entity.id
_entity.type
_entity.pdbx_description
1 polymer ?
#
loop_
_entity_poly.entity_id
_entity_poly.type
_entity_poly.pdbx_seq_one_letter_code
_entity_poly.pdbx_strand_id
1 'polypeptide(L)'
;GGAKAMLASVLSIKPIIEVRNGVVEEGGKQRTRSKAIAFLVDKVRQNVESPGISHLSVLHADCSDVDAFVDQLRTVYDGEILVGDIGAVIGTHAGRGTIGVSYFTV
;
A
#
# COMPACT_ATOMS: atom_id res chain seq x y z
N GLY A 1 18.68 -4.79 -4.66
CA GLY A 1 17.88 -4.50 -5.85
C GLY A 1 17.23 -3.12 -5.78
N GLY A 2 16.46 -2.80 -6.80
CA GLY A 2 15.82 -1.50 -6.93
C GLY A 2 14.88 -1.14 -5.78
N ALA A 3 14.09 -2.10 -5.30
CA ALA A 3 13.17 -1.85 -4.20
C ALA A 3 13.90 -1.48 -2.90
N LYS A 4 15.02 -2.12 -2.63
CA LYS A 4 15.82 -1.82 -1.45
C LYS A 4 16.43 -0.42 -1.56
N ALA A 5 16.92 -0.04 -2.74
CA ALA A 5 17.45 1.29 -2.97
C ALA A 5 16.37 2.36 -2.83
N MET A 6 15.14 2.09 -3.28
CA MET A 6 14.00 2.99 -3.11
C MET A 6 13.69 3.23 -1.63
N LEU A 7 13.71 2.18 -0.82
CA LEU A 7 13.43 2.30 0.61
C LEU A 7 14.46 3.17 1.33
N ALA A 8 15.69 3.22 0.82
CA ALA A 8 16.73 4.05 1.39
C ALA A 8 16.60 5.54 1.02
N SER A 9 15.77 5.88 0.04
CA SER A 9 15.63 7.22 -0.51
C SER A 9 14.38 7.97 -0.07
N VAL A 10 13.91 7.75 1.15
CA VAL A 10 12.57 8.16 1.59
C VAL A 10 12.40 9.65 1.92
N LEU A 11 13.48 10.46 1.98
CA LEU A 11 13.38 11.84 2.45
C LEU A 11 12.67 12.77 1.46
N SER A 12 12.87 12.59 0.17
CA SER A 12 12.33 13.49 -0.85
C SER A 12 11.32 12.84 -1.78
N ILE A 13 11.16 11.53 -1.71
CA ILE A 13 10.20 10.78 -2.51
C ILE A 13 9.52 9.71 -1.66
N LYS A 14 8.32 9.33 -2.07
CA LYS A 14 7.54 8.25 -1.44
C LYS A 14 7.55 7.06 -2.41
N PRO A 15 8.42 6.07 -2.15
CA PRO A 15 8.49 4.90 -3.05
C PRO A 15 7.26 4.01 -2.87
N ILE A 16 6.80 3.48 -3.99
CA ILE A 16 5.74 2.47 -4.03
C ILE A 16 6.40 1.13 -4.33
N ILE A 17 6.10 0.15 -3.52
CA ILE A 17 6.64 -1.19 -3.68
C ILE A 17 5.48 -2.16 -3.90
N GLU A 18 5.63 -3.03 -4.86
CA GLU A 18 4.67 -4.07 -5.15
C GLU A 18 5.29 -5.43 -4.85
N VAL A 19 4.55 -6.28 -4.14
CA VAL A 19 4.96 -7.67 -3.90
C VAL A 19 3.93 -8.55 -4.58
N ARG A 20 4.38 -9.35 -5.54
CA ARG A 20 3.53 -10.25 -6.30
C ARG A 20 4.25 -11.59 -6.49
N ASN A 21 3.57 -12.66 -6.15
CA ASN A 21 4.13 -14.02 -6.24
C ASN A 21 5.50 -14.14 -5.53
N GLY A 22 5.63 -13.46 -4.38
CA GLY A 22 6.86 -13.49 -3.61
C GLY A 22 7.99 -12.61 -4.14
N VAL A 23 7.76 -11.90 -5.24
CA VAL A 23 8.77 -11.02 -5.85
C VAL A 23 8.47 -9.57 -5.48
N VAL A 24 9.49 -8.88 -5.02
CA VAL A 24 9.41 -7.45 -4.64
C VAL A 24 9.89 -6.62 -5.82
N GLU A 25 9.03 -5.73 -6.30
CA GLU A 25 9.31 -4.89 -7.46
C GLU A 25 8.99 -3.43 -7.17
N GLU A 26 9.53 -2.53 -7.97
CA GLU A 26 9.17 -1.13 -7.90
C GLU A 26 7.77 -0.93 -8.48
N GLY A 27 6.88 -0.32 -7.69
CA GLY A 27 5.52 0.02 -8.11
C GLY A 27 5.38 1.48 -8.55
N GLY A 28 6.45 2.26 -8.42
CA GLY A 28 6.46 3.68 -8.77
C GLY A 28 6.99 4.55 -7.64
N LYS A 29 6.92 5.85 -7.85
CA LYS A 29 7.34 6.86 -6.87
C LYS A 29 6.37 8.02 -6.90
N GLN A 30 6.12 8.60 -5.74
CA GLN A 30 5.31 9.81 -5.63
C GLN A 30 6.07 10.82 -4.79
N ARG A 31 5.80 12.10 -4.99
CA ARG A 31 6.51 13.17 -4.27
C ARG A 31 5.91 13.46 -2.89
N THR A 32 4.65 13.12 -2.70
CA THR A 32 3.96 13.39 -1.43
C THR A 32 3.23 12.15 -0.95
N ARG A 33 2.98 12.10 0.35
CA ARG A 33 2.19 11.02 0.95
C ARG A 33 0.77 10.98 0.40
N SER A 34 0.16 12.14 0.24
CA SER A 34 -1.20 12.24 -0.28
C SER A 34 -1.30 11.66 -1.69
N LYS A 35 -0.32 11.92 -2.55
CA LYS A 35 -0.26 11.35 -3.90
C LYS A 35 0.03 9.84 -3.87
N ALA A 36 0.86 9.39 -2.95
CA ALA A 36 1.15 7.96 -2.78
C ALA A 36 -0.12 7.21 -2.35
N ILE A 37 -0.86 7.76 -1.40
CA ILE A 37 -2.12 7.16 -0.95
C ILE A 37 -3.15 7.15 -2.08
N ALA A 38 -3.27 8.24 -2.83
CA ALA A 38 -4.17 8.29 -3.98
C ALA A 38 -3.81 7.25 -5.04
N PHE A 39 -2.52 7.02 -5.25
CA PHE A 39 -2.03 5.99 -6.16
C PHE A 39 -2.50 4.60 -5.72
N LEU A 40 -2.38 4.29 -4.42
CA LEU A 40 -2.82 2.99 -3.89
C LEU A 40 -4.33 2.81 -4.02
N VAL A 41 -5.10 3.83 -3.70
CA VAL A 41 -6.57 3.79 -3.83
C VAL A 41 -6.96 3.56 -5.28
N ASP A 42 -6.32 4.25 -6.21
CA ASP A 42 -6.59 4.10 -7.64
C ASP A 42 -6.24 2.69 -8.14
N LYS A 43 -5.15 2.13 -7.65
CA LYS A 43 -4.75 0.76 -7.99
C LYS A 43 -5.80 -0.26 -7.53
N VAL A 44 -6.32 -0.09 -6.31
CA VAL A 44 -7.41 -0.92 -5.80
C VAL A 44 -8.65 -0.76 -6.67
N ARG A 45 -9.03 0.48 -6.98
CA ARG A 45 -10.19 0.76 -7.84
C ARG A 45 -10.09 0.03 -9.19
N GLN A 46 -8.93 0.12 -9.84
CA GLN A 46 -8.70 -0.55 -11.12
C GLN A 46 -8.92 -2.05 -11.02
N ASN A 47 -8.40 -2.67 -9.96
CA ASN A 47 -8.51 -4.12 -9.78
C ASN A 47 -9.91 -4.55 -9.32
N VAL A 48 -10.64 -3.70 -8.62
CA VAL A 48 -12.06 -3.95 -8.30
C VAL A 48 -12.88 -4.02 -9.59
N GLU A 49 -12.61 -3.12 -10.54
CA GLU A 49 -13.30 -3.10 -11.83
C GLU A 49 -12.97 -4.33 -12.66
N SER A 50 -11.70 -4.73 -12.69
CA SER A 50 -11.26 -5.88 -13.46
C SER A 50 -9.86 -6.32 -12.99
N PRO A 51 -9.69 -7.55 -12.56
CA PRO A 51 -10.59 -8.72 -12.61
C PRO A 51 -11.58 -8.83 -11.45
N GLY A 52 -11.54 -7.92 -10.51
CA GLY A 52 -12.23 -8.01 -9.23
C GLY A 52 -11.30 -8.50 -8.14
N ILE A 53 -11.57 -8.12 -6.90
CA ILE A 53 -10.71 -8.47 -5.76
C ILE A 53 -11.52 -9.02 -4.60
N SER A 54 -10.82 -9.69 -3.69
CA SER A 54 -11.36 -10.17 -2.43
C SER A 54 -10.32 -10.02 -1.32
N HIS A 55 -10.76 -10.06 -0.08
CA HIS A 55 -9.90 -10.04 1.10
C HIS A 55 -8.98 -8.81 1.15
N LEU A 56 -9.57 -7.63 0.99
CA LEU A 56 -8.81 -6.38 1.07
C LEU A 56 -8.37 -6.13 2.51
N SER A 57 -7.10 -5.92 2.70
CA SER A 57 -6.51 -5.59 3.99
C SER A 57 -5.62 -4.37 3.86
N VAL A 58 -5.59 -3.56 4.92
CA VAL A 58 -4.67 -2.44 5.07
C VAL A 58 -3.61 -2.83 6.09
N LEU A 59 -2.36 -2.62 5.75
CA LEU A 59 -1.22 -2.89 6.63
C LEU A 59 -0.46 -1.58 6.82
N HIS A 60 -0.10 -1.25 8.06
CA HIS A 60 0.61 -0.01 8.32
C HIS A 60 1.58 -0.12 9.49
N ALA A 61 2.53 0.80 9.53
CA ALA A 61 3.52 0.92 10.60
C ALA A 61 3.29 2.24 11.32
N ASP A 62 2.43 2.22 12.35
CA ASP A 62 2.14 3.36 13.22
C ASP A 62 1.69 4.61 12.44
N CYS A 63 0.71 4.44 11.56
CA CYS A 63 0.19 5.54 10.75
C CYS A 63 -1.02 6.20 11.38
N SER A 64 -0.93 7.51 11.63
CA SER A 64 -2.04 8.30 12.18
C SER A 64 -3.16 8.53 11.16
N ASP A 65 -2.88 8.37 9.87
CA ASP A 65 -3.83 8.59 8.78
C ASP A 65 -4.48 7.31 8.26
N VAL A 66 -4.34 6.20 8.99
CA VAL A 66 -4.87 4.91 8.53
C VAL A 66 -6.39 4.93 8.38
N ASP A 67 -7.11 5.59 9.28
CA ASP A 67 -8.58 5.66 9.20
C ASP A 67 -9.03 6.45 7.97
N ALA A 68 -8.35 7.53 7.67
CA ALA A 68 -8.63 8.31 6.46
C ALA A 68 -8.37 7.49 5.20
N PHE A 69 -7.32 6.68 5.19
CA PHE A 69 -7.01 5.79 4.07
C PHE A 69 -8.11 4.73 3.90
N VAL A 70 -8.55 4.11 4.99
CA VAL A 70 -9.65 3.13 4.95
C VAL A 70 -10.91 3.78 4.40
N ASP A 71 -11.23 5.01 4.81
CA ASP A 71 -12.39 5.73 4.30
C ASP A 71 -12.32 5.94 2.79
N GLN A 72 -11.15 6.27 2.27
CA GLN A 72 -10.94 6.40 0.83
C GLN A 72 -11.15 5.06 0.11
N LEU A 73 -10.65 3.97 0.68
CA LEU A 73 -10.82 2.63 0.10
C LEU A 73 -12.30 2.21 0.06
N ARG A 74 -13.08 2.63 1.05
CA ARG A 74 -14.52 2.32 1.09
C ARG A 74 -15.30 2.97 -0.06
N THR A 75 -14.76 4.01 -0.68
CA THR A 75 -15.39 4.62 -1.85
C THR A 75 -15.25 3.77 -3.11
N VAL A 76 -14.33 2.81 -3.12
CA VAL A 76 -14.04 1.98 -4.30
C VAL A 76 -14.25 0.48 -4.05
N TYR A 77 -14.47 0.08 -2.81
CA TYR A 77 -14.61 -1.33 -2.43
C TYR A 77 -15.69 -1.50 -1.35
N ASP A 78 -16.65 -2.36 -1.59
CA ASP A 78 -17.81 -2.57 -0.70
C ASP A 78 -17.59 -3.59 0.39
N GLY A 79 -16.59 -4.46 0.25
CA GLY A 79 -16.37 -5.58 1.16
C GLY A 79 -15.74 -5.16 2.48
N GLU A 80 -15.55 -6.13 3.33
CA GLU A 80 -14.86 -5.91 4.60
C GLU A 80 -13.40 -5.54 4.36
N ILE A 81 -12.92 -4.53 5.07
CA ILE A 81 -11.53 -4.10 5.04
C ILE A 81 -10.91 -4.38 6.41
N LEU A 82 -9.94 -5.27 6.44
CA LEU A 82 -9.20 -5.57 7.66
C LEU A 82 -8.03 -4.59 7.80
N VAL A 83 -7.69 -4.23 9.03
CA VAL A 83 -6.56 -3.35 9.30
C VAL A 83 -5.63 -4.05 10.27
N GLY A 84 -4.36 -4.10 9.96
CA GLY A 84 -3.37 -4.75 10.80
C GLY A 84 -2.01 -4.07 10.75
N ASP A 85 -1.15 -4.49 11.67
CA ASP A 85 0.22 -4.02 11.69
C ASP A 85 1.04 -4.72 10.61
N ILE A 86 1.94 -3.97 10.00
CA ILE A 86 2.89 -4.54 9.05
C ILE A 86 3.86 -5.44 9.82
N GLY A 87 4.26 -6.55 9.22
CA GLY A 87 5.16 -7.49 9.87
C GLY A 87 6.49 -6.86 10.25
N ALA A 88 7.11 -7.38 11.31
CA ALA A 88 8.34 -6.80 11.89
C ALA A 88 9.48 -6.68 10.87
N VAL A 89 9.63 -7.64 9.98
CA VAL A 89 10.70 -7.60 8.97
C VAL A 89 10.50 -6.44 8.01
N ILE A 90 9.29 -6.30 7.48
CA ILE A 90 8.96 -5.22 6.55
C ILE A 90 9.02 -3.87 7.27
N GLY A 91 8.47 -3.79 8.47
CA GLY A 91 8.48 -2.56 9.28
C GLY A 91 9.89 -2.09 9.60
N THR A 92 10.83 -3.01 9.86
CA THR A 92 12.22 -2.68 10.12
C THR A 92 12.90 -2.06 8.90
N HIS A 93 12.62 -2.58 7.70
CA HIS A 93 13.23 -2.09 6.47
C HIS A 93 12.53 -0.84 5.92
N ALA A 94 11.22 -0.80 6.00
CA ALA A 94 10.44 0.30 5.43
C ALA A 94 10.22 1.47 6.38
N GLY A 95 10.24 1.20 7.69
CA GLY A 95 10.12 2.23 8.72
C GLY A 95 8.70 2.65 9.05
N ARG A 96 8.61 3.50 10.07
CA ARG A 96 7.32 4.09 10.50
C ARG A 96 6.74 4.92 9.37
N GLY A 97 5.42 4.90 9.29
CA GLY A 97 4.72 5.61 8.24
C GLY A 97 4.45 4.77 7.00
N THR A 98 5.03 3.57 6.91
CA THR A 98 4.72 2.66 5.81
C THR A 98 3.26 2.26 5.87
N ILE A 99 2.57 2.32 4.74
CA ILE A 99 1.17 1.94 4.63
C ILE A 99 0.96 1.22 3.30
N GLY A 100 0.12 0.22 3.31
CA GLY A 100 -0.11 -0.56 2.11
C GLY A 100 -1.40 -1.33 2.14
N VAL A 101 -1.68 -1.98 1.03
CA VAL A 101 -2.86 -2.82 0.85
C VAL A 101 -2.45 -4.20 0.36
N SER A 102 -3.25 -5.17 0.73
CA SER A 102 -3.09 -6.55 0.29
C SER A 102 -4.46 -7.07 -0.13
N TYR A 103 -4.52 -7.81 -1.21
CA TYR A 103 -5.77 -8.40 -1.69
C TYR A 103 -5.49 -9.57 -2.64
N PHE A 104 -6.51 -10.40 -2.85
CA PHE A 104 -6.47 -11.42 -3.89
C PHE A 104 -7.25 -10.95 -5.10
N THR A 105 -6.74 -11.21 -6.29
CA THR A 105 -7.50 -11.00 -7.52
C THR A 105 -8.35 -12.23 -7.80
N VAL A 106 -9.53 -12.00 -8.31
CA VAL A 106 -10.49 -13.10 -8.59
C VAL A 106 -10.28 -13.70 -9.97
#